data_b23f62b6cac08cc9f79997aa166b7c31
#
_entry.id   b23f62b6cac08cc9f79997aa166b7c31
#
_cell.length_a   1.000
_cell.length_b   1.000
_cell.length_c   1.000
_cell.angle_alpha   90.00
_cell.angle_beta   90.00
_cell.angle_gamma   90.00
#
_symmetry.space_group_name_H-M   'P 1'
#
loop_
_entity.id
_entity.type
_entity.pdbx_description
1 polymer ?
#
loop_
_entity_poly.entity_id
_entity_poly.type
_entity_poly.pdbx_seq_one_letter_code
_entity_poly.pdbx_strand_id
1 'polypeptide(L)'
;MDDVGTQPRNLLNAAKLAAGLGVSSPTITSYLGLLVGLLLLRRLPPYLPNVRKRLVKSPKTYVRDSGLLHALLGIHSVDELLGHPGRRHELGRFRAGEPAGCGSGHVRAAFYRTAAGAEIDLVLELGGCAGIWAVEVKKNSAPKLERGFHSALEDLQPDHAFVVYTGSDRYLKSQNVTVLSLRELAQELARLDTGTV
;
A
#
# COMPACT_ATOMS: atom_id res chain seq x y z
N MET A 1 5.62 30.12 9.43
CA MET A 1 5.70 28.81 10.15
C MET A 1 4.83 27.86 9.39
N ASP A 2 5.46 27.22 8.44
CA ASP A 2 4.75 26.52 7.37
C ASP A 2 4.37 25.12 7.83
N ASP A 3 3.07 24.84 7.71
CA ASP A 3 2.44 23.56 7.98
C ASP A 3 2.93 22.49 6.95
N VAL A 4 4.11 21.94 7.21
CA VAL A 4 4.73 20.86 6.42
C VAL A 4 4.12 19.48 6.73
N GLY A 5 3.01 19.45 7.50
CA GLY A 5 2.49 18.26 8.20
C GLY A 5 1.54 17.35 7.42
N THR A 6 0.94 17.73 6.28
CA THR A 6 -0.26 17.05 5.79
C THR A 6 -0.30 16.74 4.29
N GLN A 7 0.83 16.56 3.63
CA GLN A 7 0.79 15.97 2.29
C GLN A 7 0.54 14.46 2.42
N PRO A 8 -0.57 13.93 1.89
CA PRO A 8 -0.84 12.50 1.90
C PRO A 8 0.23 11.78 1.08
N ARG A 9 1.07 11.01 1.77
CA ARG A 9 2.19 10.28 1.19
C ARG A 9 1.67 9.38 0.05
N ASN A 10 2.29 9.51 -1.13
CA ASN A 10 2.01 8.73 -2.36
C ASN A 10 0.74 9.05 -3.13
N LEU A 11 -0.09 9.99 -2.74
CA LEU A 11 -1.15 10.49 -3.60
C LEU A 11 -0.53 11.43 -4.62
N LEU A 12 -0.47 10.97 -5.86
CA LEU A 12 0.06 11.77 -6.95
C LEU A 12 -0.96 12.87 -7.31
N ASN A 13 -0.53 14.13 -7.21
CA ASN A 13 -1.32 15.26 -7.65
C ASN A 13 -0.87 15.70 -9.05
N ALA A 14 -1.63 15.27 -10.07
CA ALA A 14 -1.31 15.59 -11.47
C ALA A 14 -1.29 17.11 -11.73
N ALA A 15 -2.15 17.89 -11.07
CA ALA A 15 -2.17 19.34 -11.24
C ALA A 15 -0.90 20.00 -10.67
N LYS A 16 -0.41 19.55 -9.51
CA LYS A 16 0.84 20.05 -8.91
C LYS A 16 2.04 19.70 -9.78
N LEU A 17 2.10 18.48 -10.32
CA LEU A 17 3.14 18.07 -11.26
C LEU A 17 3.09 18.87 -12.56
N ALA A 18 1.89 19.09 -13.10
CA ALA A 18 1.67 19.87 -14.30
C ALA A 18 2.18 21.31 -14.13
N ALA A 19 1.86 21.94 -13.01
CA ALA A 19 2.34 23.27 -12.68
C ALA A 19 3.88 23.32 -12.55
N GLY A 20 4.48 22.32 -11.91
CA GLY A 20 5.95 22.24 -11.75
C GLY A 20 6.71 21.99 -13.04
N LEU A 21 6.09 21.34 -14.02
CA LEU A 21 6.69 20.99 -15.31
C LEU A 21 6.26 21.91 -16.47
N GLY A 22 5.39 22.90 -16.20
CA GLY A 22 4.90 23.83 -17.22
C GLY A 22 4.02 23.17 -18.30
N VAL A 23 3.32 22.08 -17.96
CA VAL A 23 2.45 21.34 -18.90
C VAL A 23 1.02 21.24 -18.36
N SER A 24 0.09 20.75 -19.18
CA SER A 24 -1.29 20.56 -18.74
C SER A 24 -1.50 19.31 -17.88
N SER A 25 -2.51 19.32 -16.99
CA SER A 25 -2.86 18.13 -16.19
C SER A 25 -3.24 16.91 -17.04
N PRO A 26 -3.98 17.04 -18.15
CA PRO A 26 -4.22 15.93 -19.08
C PRO A 26 -2.92 15.34 -19.65
N THR A 27 -1.94 16.18 -19.99
CA THR A 27 -0.62 15.74 -20.47
C THR A 27 0.08 14.86 -19.43
N ILE A 28 0.12 15.30 -18.16
CA ILE A 28 0.67 14.51 -17.04
C ILE A 28 -0.07 13.17 -16.91
N THR A 29 -1.39 13.19 -16.98
CA THR A 29 -2.20 11.97 -16.87
C THR A 29 -1.88 10.98 -17.98
N SER A 30 -1.66 11.47 -19.22
CA SER A 30 -1.26 10.65 -20.36
C SER A 30 0.13 10.04 -20.16
N TYR A 31 1.14 10.83 -19.75
CA TYR A 31 2.47 10.31 -19.46
C TYR A 31 2.48 9.28 -18.32
N LEU A 32 1.72 9.51 -17.26
CA LEU A 32 1.57 8.53 -16.19
C LEU A 32 0.92 7.24 -16.70
N GLY A 33 -0.06 7.34 -17.61
CA GLY A 33 -0.66 6.18 -18.25
C GLY A 33 0.36 5.38 -19.07
N LEU A 34 1.20 6.07 -19.84
CA LEU A 34 2.30 5.46 -20.59
C LEU A 34 3.29 4.74 -19.68
N LEU A 35 3.73 5.39 -18.58
CA LEU A 35 4.66 4.79 -17.62
C LEU A 35 4.07 3.56 -16.90
N VAL A 36 2.75 3.55 -16.67
CA VAL A 36 2.04 2.37 -16.16
C VAL A 36 2.02 1.26 -17.22
N GLY A 37 1.74 1.58 -18.49
CA GLY A 37 1.77 0.62 -19.60
C GLY A 37 3.17 0.02 -19.82
N LEU A 38 4.23 0.80 -19.60
CA LEU A 38 5.62 0.36 -19.65
C LEU A 38 6.06 -0.40 -18.38
N LEU A 39 5.17 -0.66 -17.44
CA LEU A 39 5.44 -1.33 -16.17
C LEU A 39 6.46 -0.62 -15.26
N LEU A 40 6.75 0.65 -15.49
CA LEU A 40 7.64 1.47 -14.66
C LEU A 40 6.92 2.00 -13.40
N LEU A 41 5.63 2.29 -13.54
CA LEU A 41 4.78 2.72 -12.45
C LEU A 41 3.67 1.69 -12.17
N ARG A 42 3.24 1.67 -10.92
CA ARG A 42 2.04 0.94 -10.49
C ARG A 42 1.08 1.91 -9.83
N ARG A 43 -0.20 1.83 -10.19
CA ARG A 43 -1.28 2.52 -9.51
C ARG A 43 -2.00 1.55 -8.59
N LEU A 44 -2.11 1.90 -7.32
CA LEU A 44 -2.94 1.20 -6.37
C LEU A 44 -4.24 1.99 -6.24
N PRO A 45 -5.39 1.46 -6.66
CA PRO A 45 -6.67 2.14 -6.58
C PRO A 45 -7.14 2.26 -5.12
N PRO A 46 -8.01 3.23 -4.80
CA PRO A 46 -8.68 3.25 -3.52
C PRO A 46 -9.72 2.12 -3.44
N TYR A 47 -9.83 1.51 -2.26
CA TYR A 47 -10.95 0.66 -1.90
C TYR A 47 -12.13 1.55 -1.50
N LEU A 48 -13.26 1.40 -2.16
CA LEU A 48 -14.43 2.25 -1.99
C LEU A 48 -15.62 1.44 -1.47
N PRO A 49 -15.60 1.04 -0.19
CA PRO A 49 -16.72 0.36 0.43
C PRO A 49 -17.93 1.31 0.58
N ASN A 50 -19.10 0.76 0.75
CA ASN A 50 -20.32 1.55 0.99
C ASN A 50 -20.37 2.05 2.44
N VAL A 51 -19.52 2.98 2.80
CA VAL A 51 -19.46 3.61 4.12
C VAL A 51 -19.91 5.08 4.06
N ARG A 52 -20.54 5.57 5.13
CA ARG A 52 -20.99 6.97 5.22
C ARG A 52 -19.85 7.95 5.52
N LYS A 53 -18.66 7.73 4.93
CA LYS A 53 -17.47 8.56 5.13
C LYS A 53 -16.94 9.09 3.80
N ARG A 54 -16.36 10.29 3.82
CA ARG A 54 -15.73 10.87 2.63
C ARG A 54 -14.40 10.17 2.36
N LEU A 55 -14.35 9.40 1.29
CA LEU A 55 -13.19 8.61 0.89
C LEU A 55 -12.26 9.39 -0.04
N VAL A 56 -10.95 9.11 0.06
CA VAL A 56 -9.95 9.58 -0.90
C VAL A 56 -10.07 8.75 -2.17
N LYS A 57 -10.31 9.42 -3.30
CA LYS A 57 -10.53 8.75 -4.61
C LYS A 57 -9.29 8.69 -5.49
N SER A 58 -8.25 9.50 -5.21
CA SER A 58 -7.02 9.51 -6.01
C SER A 58 -6.18 8.27 -5.74
N PRO A 59 -5.69 7.55 -6.77
CA PRO A 59 -4.87 6.37 -6.56
C PRO A 59 -3.50 6.71 -5.95
N LYS A 60 -2.94 5.80 -5.18
CA LYS A 60 -1.53 5.84 -4.80
C LYS A 60 -0.69 5.38 -6.01
N THR A 61 0.43 6.03 -6.26
CA THR A 61 1.32 5.71 -7.38
C THR A 61 2.71 5.36 -6.86
N TYR A 62 3.27 4.27 -7.34
CA TYR A 62 4.57 3.75 -6.94
C TYR A 62 5.45 3.50 -8.17
N VAL A 63 6.76 3.74 -8.05
CA VAL A 63 7.75 3.23 -9.01
C VAL A 63 7.85 1.72 -8.80
N ARG A 64 7.76 0.92 -9.83
CA ARG A 64 7.64 -0.54 -9.72
C ARG A 64 8.95 -1.23 -9.38
N ASP A 65 10.06 -0.71 -9.86
CA ASP A 65 11.39 -1.25 -9.62
C ASP A 65 12.18 -0.43 -8.58
N SER A 66 12.76 -1.11 -7.57
CA SER A 66 13.54 -0.46 -6.51
C SER A 66 14.88 0.03 -7.00
N GLY A 67 15.53 -0.74 -7.86
CA GLY A 67 16.79 -0.35 -8.42
C GLY A 67 16.65 0.93 -9.26
N LEU A 68 15.60 1.01 -10.09
CA LEU A 68 15.29 2.22 -10.83
C LEU A 68 15.03 3.41 -9.91
N LEU A 69 14.27 3.24 -8.82
CA LEU A 69 14.04 4.33 -7.87
C LEU A 69 15.33 4.76 -7.17
N HIS A 70 16.16 3.81 -6.73
CA HIS A 70 17.44 4.14 -6.10
C HIS A 70 18.35 4.91 -7.07
N ALA A 71 18.43 4.46 -8.32
CA ALA A 71 19.19 5.17 -9.35
C ALA A 71 18.68 6.61 -9.58
N LEU A 72 17.35 6.80 -9.67
CA LEU A 72 16.72 8.12 -9.83
C LEU A 72 16.92 9.05 -8.63
N LEU A 73 17.07 8.48 -7.43
CA LEU A 73 17.32 9.23 -6.18
C LEU A 73 18.80 9.40 -5.87
N GLY A 74 19.71 8.88 -6.71
CA GLY A 74 21.15 8.91 -6.49
C GLY A 74 21.60 8.10 -5.28
N ILE A 75 20.87 7.04 -4.92
CA ILE A 75 21.16 6.16 -3.77
C ILE A 75 22.03 5.02 -4.27
N HIS A 76 23.28 4.96 -3.83
CA HIS A 76 24.25 3.97 -4.27
C HIS A 76 24.67 2.96 -3.19
N SER A 77 24.31 3.22 -1.94
CA SER A 77 24.65 2.34 -0.80
C SER A 77 23.44 2.07 0.12
N VAL A 78 23.55 1.00 0.91
CA VAL A 78 22.54 0.65 1.91
C VAL A 78 22.47 1.74 3.00
N ASP A 79 23.60 2.33 3.37
CA ASP A 79 23.66 3.37 4.39
C ASP A 79 22.95 4.66 3.93
N GLU A 80 23.16 5.07 2.68
CA GLU A 80 22.42 6.18 2.06
C GLU A 80 20.92 5.89 2.01
N LEU A 81 20.53 4.67 1.66
CA LEU A 81 19.13 4.23 1.68
C LEU A 81 18.54 4.31 3.09
N LEU A 82 19.31 3.87 4.10
CA LEU A 82 18.87 3.91 5.50
C LEU A 82 18.67 5.34 6.01
N GLY A 83 19.44 6.30 5.54
CA GLY A 83 19.34 7.73 5.87
C GLY A 83 18.31 8.51 5.03
N HIS A 84 17.84 7.97 3.90
CA HIS A 84 17.03 8.73 2.95
C HIS A 84 15.58 8.95 3.44
N PRO A 85 15.04 10.18 3.37
CA PRO A 85 13.66 10.48 3.80
C PRO A 85 12.59 9.66 3.04
N GLY A 86 12.86 9.29 1.79
CA GLY A 86 12.00 8.48 0.93
C GLY A 86 11.89 7.00 1.31
N ARG A 87 12.71 6.50 2.23
CA ARG A 87 12.73 5.12 2.71
C ARG A 87 11.36 4.58 3.15
N ARG A 88 10.45 5.44 3.59
CA ARG A 88 9.09 5.04 3.98
C ARG A 88 8.25 4.48 2.83
N HIS A 89 8.66 4.72 1.58
CA HIS A 89 7.93 4.30 0.39
C HIS A 89 8.32 2.90 -0.11
N GLU A 90 9.43 2.34 0.34
CA GLU A 90 9.93 1.06 -0.18
C GLU A 90 9.18 -0.16 0.32
N LEU A 91 8.70 -0.16 1.56
CA LEU A 91 7.90 -1.25 2.10
C LEU A 91 6.48 -1.32 1.50
N GLY A 92 5.99 -0.23 0.89
CA GLY A 92 4.75 -0.22 0.12
C GLY A 92 4.87 -0.95 -1.24
N ARG A 93 6.04 -1.50 -1.53
CA ARG A 93 6.35 -2.29 -2.73
C ARG A 93 6.06 -3.77 -2.57
N PHE A 94 5.14 -4.11 -1.71
CA PHE A 94 4.59 -5.44 -1.76
C PHE A 94 4.32 -5.76 -3.23
N ARG A 95 5.12 -6.62 -3.83
CA ARG A 95 4.73 -7.33 -5.02
C ARG A 95 3.50 -8.14 -4.61
N ALA A 96 2.33 -7.52 -4.68
CA ALA A 96 1.20 -8.27 -5.11
C ALA A 96 1.56 -8.62 -6.57
N GLY A 97 2.47 -9.56 -6.76
CA GLY A 97 2.45 -10.39 -7.92
C GLY A 97 1.00 -10.80 -8.01
N GLU A 98 0.40 -10.82 -9.19
CA GLU A 98 -0.88 -11.48 -9.33
C GLU A 98 -0.70 -12.81 -8.62
N PRO A 99 -1.40 -13.09 -7.50
CA PRO A 99 -1.36 -14.40 -6.92
C PRO A 99 -1.98 -15.27 -8.00
N ALA A 100 -1.14 -16.09 -8.63
CA ALA A 100 -1.57 -17.11 -9.52
C ALA A 100 -2.40 -18.07 -8.67
N GLY A 101 -3.72 -18.08 -8.89
CA GLY A 101 -4.50 -19.26 -8.59
C GLY A 101 -4.98 -19.47 -7.15
N CYS A 102 -5.93 -18.71 -6.69
CA CYS A 102 -7.02 -19.34 -5.91
C CYS A 102 -8.13 -19.60 -6.91
N GLY A 103 -8.46 -20.85 -7.19
CA GLY A 103 -9.39 -21.31 -8.22
C GLY A 103 -10.36 -20.23 -8.73
N SER A 104 -10.05 -19.59 -9.87
CA SER A 104 -10.81 -18.53 -10.55
C SER A 104 -11.10 -17.24 -9.77
N GLY A 105 -10.56 -16.99 -8.58
CA GLY A 105 -10.78 -15.80 -7.80
C GLY A 105 -9.74 -14.71 -8.10
N HIS A 106 -10.16 -13.60 -8.71
CA HIS A 106 -9.29 -12.45 -8.91
C HIS A 106 -8.98 -11.77 -7.56
N VAL A 107 -7.70 -11.66 -7.22
CA VAL A 107 -7.26 -10.83 -6.09
C VAL A 107 -7.22 -9.37 -6.53
N ARG A 108 -8.00 -8.52 -5.87
CA ARG A 108 -7.99 -7.08 -6.09
C ARG A 108 -7.22 -6.40 -4.95
N ALA A 109 -6.12 -5.74 -5.31
CA ALA A 109 -5.35 -4.94 -4.37
C ALA A 109 -5.79 -3.47 -4.44
N ALA A 110 -6.06 -2.87 -3.29
CA ALA A 110 -6.45 -1.47 -3.13
C ALA A 110 -5.83 -0.90 -1.86
N PHE A 111 -6.02 0.38 -1.58
CA PHE A 111 -5.77 0.98 -0.27
C PHE A 111 -7.05 1.62 0.26
N TYR A 112 -7.17 1.75 1.57
CA TYR A 112 -8.29 2.47 2.16
C TYR A 112 -7.82 3.76 2.82
N ARG A 113 -8.54 4.86 2.56
CA ARG A 113 -8.28 6.14 3.22
C ARG A 113 -9.52 7.03 3.24
N THR A 114 -9.81 7.60 4.41
CA THR A 114 -10.84 8.63 4.57
C THR A 114 -10.23 10.03 4.62
N ALA A 115 -11.04 11.03 4.36
CA ALA A 115 -10.63 12.43 4.55
C ALA A 115 -10.33 12.76 6.02
N ALA A 116 -10.88 12.00 6.99
CA ALA A 116 -10.65 12.15 8.42
C ALA A 116 -9.37 11.47 8.91
N GLY A 117 -8.60 10.79 8.04
CA GLY A 117 -7.30 10.20 8.39
C GLY A 117 -7.35 8.73 8.81
N ALA A 118 -8.49 8.04 8.72
CA ALA A 118 -8.49 6.57 8.79
C ALA A 118 -7.79 6.02 7.55
N GLU A 119 -6.83 5.10 7.72
CA GLU A 119 -6.03 4.58 6.61
C GLU A 119 -5.63 3.12 6.83
N ILE A 120 -5.64 2.33 5.75
CA ILE A 120 -5.01 1.02 5.62
C ILE A 120 -4.16 1.04 4.36
N ASP A 121 -2.89 0.64 4.50
CA ASP A 121 -1.92 0.71 3.41
C ASP A 121 -2.27 -0.20 2.23
N LEU A 122 -2.77 -1.42 2.52
CA LEU A 122 -3.14 -2.39 1.50
C LEU A 122 -4.40 -3.16 1.95
N VAL A 123 -5.41 -3.14 1.12
CA VAL A 123 -6.62 -3.95 1.23
C VAL A 123 -6.57 -4.97 0.09
N LEU A 124 -6.66 -6.25 0.45
CA LEU A 124 -6.75 -7.35 -0.51
C LEU A 124 -8.18 -7.89 -0.47
N GLU A 125 -8.86 -7.79 -1.58
CA GLU A 125 -10.16 -8.43 -1.79
C GLU A 125 -9.89 -9.76 -2.49
N LEU A 126 -10.03 -10.83 -1.72
CA LEU A 126 -9.72 -12.17 -2.14
C LEU A 126 -11.02 -12.85 -2.57
N GLY A 127 -11.04 -13.42 -3.76
CA GLY A 127 -12.20 -14.16 -4.23
C GLY A 127 -12.48 -15.42 -3.41
N GLY A 128 -13.69 -15.95 -3.52
CA GLY A 128 -14.10 -17.16 -2.81
C GLY A 128 -14.35 -16.91 -1.31
N CYS A 129 -13.88 -17.81 -0.46
CA CYS A 129 -14.12 -17.80 0.99
C CYS A 129 -13.07 -16.98 1.78
N ALA A 130 -12.05 -16.43 1.13
CA ALA A 130 -10.93 -15.77 1.80
C ALA A 130 -11.23 -14.32 2.22
N GLY A 131 -12.28 -13.70 1.67
CA GLY A 131 -12.81 -12.41 2.13
C GLY A 131 -11.88 -11.22 1.91
N ILE A 132 -11.91 -10.29 2.86
CA ILE A 132 -11.13 -9.04 2.81
C ILE A 132 -10.00 -9.10 3.84
N TRP A 133 -8.78 -8.89 3.37
CA TRP A 133 -7.61 -8.77 4.22
C TRP A 133 -7.13 -7.32 4.29
N ALA A 134 -6.94 -6.82 5.49
CA ALA A 134 -6.36 -5.51 5.76
C ALA A 134 -4.90 -5.66 6.16
N VAL A 135 -4.01 -4.96 5.49
CA VAL A 135 -2.57 -5.02 5.75
C VAL A 135 -2.02 -3.63 5.98
N GLU A 136 -1.40 -3.43 7.12
CA GLU A 136 -0.68 -2.22 7.48
C GLU A 136 0.82 -2.52 7.48
N VAL A 137 1.65 -1.57 7.02
CA VAL A 137 3.10 -1.76 6.92
C VAL A 137 3.82 -0.85 7.90
N LYS A 138 4.58 -1.42 8.82
CA LYS A 138 5.37 -0.71 9.82
C LYS A 138 6.85 -1.07 9.73
N LYS A 139 7.72 -0.08 9.87
CA LYS A 139 9.18 -0.26 9.79
C LYS A 139 9.85 -0.57 11.13
N ASN A 140 9.15 -0.36 12.21
CA ASN A 140 9.70 -0.53 13.55
C ASN A 140 9.56 -1.99 13.98
N SER A 141 10.55 -2.47 14.75
CA SER A 141 10.52 -3.79 15.39
C SER A 141 9.39 -3.95 16.41
N ALA A 142 8.91 -2.85 17.00
CA ALA A 142 7.75 -2.80 17.89
C ALA A 142 6.67 -1.89 17.28
N PRO A 143 5.85 -2.38 16.34
CA PRO A 143 4.90 -1.56 15.62
C PRO A 143 3.80 -1.03 16.54
N LYS A 144 3.65 0.31 16.57
CA LYS A 144 2.52 0.96 17.24
C LYS A 144 1.41 1.16 16.23
N LEU A 145 0.18 0.80 16.60
CA LEU A 145 -1.01 1.00 15.80
C LEU A 145 -1.60 2.39 16.11
N GLU A 146 -1.86 3.14 15.07
CA GLU A 146 -2.42 4.48 15.17
C GLU A 146 -3.95 4.42 15.22
N ARG A 147 -4.58 5.47 15.75
CA ARG A 147 -6.05 5.58 15.79
C ARG A 147 -6.68 5.44 14.42
N GLY A 148 -6.02 5.99 13.38
CA GLY A 148 -6.50 5.92 12.00
C GLY A 148 -6.63 4.48 11.48
N PHE A 149 -5.71 3.59 11.86
CA PHE A 149 -5.78 2.16 11.53
C PHE A 149 -6.97 1.49 12.22
N HIS A 150 -7.15 1.71 13.52
CA HIS A 150 -8.29 1.14 14.25
C HIS A 150 -9.63 1.61 13.69
N SER A 151 -9.77 2.92 13.42
CA SER A 151 -10.97 3.45 12.78
C SER A 151 -11.22 2.87 11.38
N ALA A 152 -10.16 2.56 10.65
CA ALA A 152 -10.28 1.92 9.34
C ALA A 152 -10.68 0.44 9.44
N LEU A 153 -10.22 -0.29 10.46
CA LEU A 153 -10.68 -1.66 10.72
C LEU A 153 -12.16 -1.71 11.11
N GLU A 154 -12.63 -0.75 11.92
CA GLU A 154 -14.06 -0.62 12.26
C GLU A 154 -14.92 -0.35 11.01
N ASP A 155 -14.39 0.46 10.06
CA ASP A 155 -15.09 0.77 8.82
C ASP A 155 -15.20 -0.42 7.87
N LEU A 156 -14.11 -1.19 7.74
CA LEU A 156 -13.99 -2.25 6.75
C LEU A 156 -14.42 -3.61 7.27
N GLN A 157 -14.33 -3.84 8.58
CA GLN A 157 -14.58 -5.13 9.22
C GLN A 157 -13.94 -6.30 8.43
N PRO A 158 -12.61 -6.24 8.19
CA PRO A 158 -11.94 -7.25 7.37
C PRO A 158 -11.95 -8.61 8.06
N ASP A 159 -11.97 -9.68 7.28
CA ASP A 159 -11.89 -11.05 7.79
C ASP A 159 -10.56 -11.32 8.48
N HIS A 160 -9.48 -10.71 7.96
CA HIS A 160 -8.15 -10.77 8.56
C HIS A 160 -7.47 -9.39 8.54
N ALA A 161 -6.79 -9.06 9.65
CA ALA A 161 -5.99 -7.86 9.75
C ALA A 161 -4.54 -8.20 10.13
N PHE A 162 -3.61 -7.74 9.32
CA PHE A 162 -2.19 -8.00 9.46
C PHE A 162 -1.40 -6.71 9.61
N VAL A 163 -0.35 -6.76 10.43
CA VAL A 163 0.67 -5.72 10.49
C VAL A 163 1.99 -6.34 10.05
N VAL A 164 2.44 -5.95 8.89
CA VAL A 164 3.74 -6.39 8.36
C VAL A 164 4.83 -5.47 8.91
N TYR A 165 5.88 -6.07 9.47
CA TYR A 165 6.98 -5.35 10.07
C TYR A 165 8.34 -5.94 9.67
N THR A 166 9.43 -5.33 10.09
CA THR A 166 10.80 -5.75 9.71
C THR A 166 11.36 -6.89 10.56
N GLY A 167 10.68 -7.28 11.63
CA GLY A 167 11.09 -8.41 12.47
C GLY A 167 10.63 -9.75 11.90
N SER A 168 11.03 -10.83 12.58
CA SER A 168 10.75 -12.22 12.20
C SER A 168 9.65 -12.89 13.00
N ASP A 169 9.23 -12.30 14.13
CA ASP A 169 8.32 -12.95 15.06
C ASP A 169 6.86 -12.76 14.64
N ARG A 170 6.08 -13.82 14.80
CA ARG A 170 4.63 -13.79 14.60
C ARG A 170 3.93 -13.74 15.97
N TYR A 171 3.08 -12.75 16.17
CA TYR A 171 2.29 -12.63 17.41
C TYR A 171 0.97 -11.89 17.19
N LEU A 172 0.02 -12.16 18.07
CA LEU A 172 -1.24 -11.44 18.12
C LEU A 172 -1.04 -10.13 18.90
N LYS A 173 -1.40 -8.99 18.29
CA LYS A 173 -1.33 -7.68 18.95
C LYS A 173 -2.65 -7.27 19.58
N SER A 174 -3.76 -7.69 18.99
CA SER A 174 -5.13 -7.56 19.50
C SER A 174 -5.96 -8.73 18.99
N GLN A 175 -7.22 -8.86 19.43
CA GLN A 175 -8.06 -10.00 19.12
C GLN A 175 -8.12 -10.35 17.62
N ASN A 176 -7.99 -9.35 16.74
CA ASN A 176 -8.14 -9.52 15.28
C ASN A 176 -6.93 -9.03 14.48
N VAL A 177 -5.79 -8.69 15.11
CA VAL A 177 -4.62 -8.14 14.41
C VAL A 177 -3.40 -9.01 14.67
N THR A 178 -2.92 -9.65 13.62
CA THR A 178 -1.69 -10.46 13.66
C THR A 178 -0.51 -9.64 13.14
N VAL A 179 0.56 -9.57 13.92
CA VAL A 179 1.85 -9.02 13.48
C VAL A 179 2.71 -10.15 12.95
N LEU A 180 3.29 -9.96 11.76
CA LEU A 180 4.08 -10.99 11.10
C LEU A 180 5.07 -10.37 10.10
N SER A 181 6.03 -11.16 9.66
CA SER A 181 6.99 -10.75 8.63
C SER A 181 6.34 -10.73 7.24
N LEU A 182 6.97 -10.00 6.31
CA LEU A 182 6.55 -9.98 4.91
C LEU A 182 6.56 -11.39 4.29
N ARG A 183 7.56 -12.20 4.66
CA ARG A 183 7.69 -13.58 4.19
C ARG A 183 6.49 -14.43 4.60
N GLU A 184 6.08 -14.32 5.86
CA GLU A 184 4.92 -15.08 6.38
C GLU A 184 3.62 -14.65 5.73
N LEU A 185 3.41 -13.33 5.51
CA LEU A 185 2.23 -12.88 4.78
C LEU A 185 2.20 -13.45 3.36
N ALA A 186 3.34 -13.50 2.68
CA ALA A 186 3.43 -14.10 1.35
C ALA A 186 3.11 -15.61 1.38
N GLN A 187 3.54 -16.32 2.44
CA GLN A 187 3.21 -17.74 2.62
C GLN A 187 1.71 -17.95 2.91
N GLU A 188 1.08 -17.08 3.73
CA GLU A 188 -0.37 -17.16 3.97
C GLU A 188 -1.15 -16.95 2.66
N LEU A 189 -0.75 -15.98 1.84
CA LEU A 189 -1.37 -15.77 0.52
C LEU A 189 -1.17 -16.97 -0.42
N ALA A 190 0.04 -17.56 -0.43
CA ALA A 190 0.32 -18.71 -1.26
C ALA A 190 -0.48 -19.97 -0.85
N ARG A 191 -0.80 -20.13 0.43
CA ARG A 191 -1.65 -21.23 0.92
C ARG A 191 -3.07 -21.14 0.39
N LEU A 192 -3.60 -19.93 0.19
CA LEU A 192 -4.92 -19.75 -0.42
C LEU A 192 -4.94 -20.24 -1.87
N ASP A 193 -3.79 -20.13 -2.58
CA ASP A 193 -3.66 -20.60 -3.96
C ASP A 193 -3.70 -22.13 -4.08
N THR A 194 -3.21 -22.83 -3.07
CA THR A 194 -3.08 -24.31 -3.12
C THR A 194 -4.34 -25.04 -2.67
N GLY A 195 -5.38 -24.33 -2.23
CA GLY A 195 -6.64 -24.95 -1.81
C GLY A 195 -6.53 -25.88 -0.60
N THR A 196 -5.44 -25.77 0.19
CA THR A 196 -5.22 -26.60 1.38
C THR A 196 -5.79 -25.83 2.59
N VAL A 197 -7.04 -26.13 2.93
CA VAL A 197 -7.65 -25.88 4.24
C VAL A 197 -7.36 -27.07 5.13
#